data_fe93874ed83255949b36f4becc1adc7a
#
_entry.id   fe93874ed83255949b36f4becc1adc7a
#
_cell.length_a   1.000
_cell.length_b   1.000
_cell.length_c   1.000
_cell.angle_alpha   90.00
_cell.angle_beta   90.00
_cell.angle_gamma   90.00
#
_symmetry.space_group_name_H-M   'P 1'
#
loop_
_entity.id
_entity.type
_entity.pdbx_description
1 polymer ?
#
loop_
_entity_poly.entity_id
_entity_poly.type
_entity_poly.pdbx_seq_one_letter_code
_entity_poly.pdbx_strand_id
1 'polypeptide(L)'
;MAWFKHSTLLLLIPIIMTGCISESITSSAASSGSLASSSESSSSPSKSSGKKKDAKEKLTPEKKTYLDDVANVTNSVTGSSITSSDFMNALSRTASEDRINNWESEPSTFMGIGKGLKKASIPSEKIGEQPFLSELIARNKDAIDLMKEGFKE
;
A
#
# COMPACT_ATOMS: atom_id res chain seq x y z
N MET A 1 44.50 27.51 14.54
CA MET A 1 45.11 26.29 15.11
C MET A 1 44.15 25.70 16.13
N ALA A 2 43.37 24.70 15.78
CA ALA A 2 42.73 23.77 16.72
C ALA A 2 42.32 22.54 15.91
N TRP A 3 43.01 21.46 16.14
CA TRP A 3 42.79 20.13 15.64
C TRP A 3 41.57 19.50 16.34
N PHE A 4 40.60 19.04 15.60
CA PHE A 4 39.60 18.10 16.12
C PHE A 4 39.89 16.71 15.57
N LYS A 5 40.26 15.83 16.51
CA LYS A 5 40.61 14.45 16.35
C LYS A 5 39.37 13.63 15.97
N HIS A 6 39.54 12.81 14.97
CA HIS A 6 38.63 11.75 14.54
C HIS A 6 38.49 10.71 15.66
N SER A 7 37.27 10.43 16.07
CA SER A 7 36.93 9.30 16.91
C SER A 7 36.07 8.34 16.07
N THR A 8 36.75 7.40 15.44
CA THR A 8 36.16 6.30 14.71
C THR A 8 35.65 5.29 15.75
N LEU A 9 34.36 5.31 16.03
CA LEU A 9 33.73 4.27 16.85
C LEU A 9 33.18 3.19 15.92
N LEU A 10 33.99 2.14 15.78
CA LEU A 10 33.68 0.92 15.03
C LEU A 10 32.79 0.05 15.91
N LEU A 11 31.48 0.10 15.65
CA LEU A 11 30.50 -0.73 16.39
C LEU A 11 30.26 -1.99 15.58
N LEU A 12 30.97 -3.05 15.98
CA LEU A 12 30.80 -4.42 15.54
C LEU A 12 29.45 -4.94 16.03
N ILE A 13 28.49 -5.12 15.12
CA ILE A 13 27.24 -5.82 15.39
C ILE A 13 27.41 -7.29 14.95
N PRO A 14 27.29 -8.26 15.87
CA PRO A 14 27.34 -9.67 15.50
C PRO A 14 26.05 -10.07 14.77
N ILE A 15 26.22 -10.63 13.59
CA ILE A 15 25.20 -11.31 12.80
C ILE A 15 24.84 -12.62 13.53
N ILE A 16 23.67 -12.68 14.10
CA ILE A 16 23.10 -13.94 14.59
C ILE A 16 22.30 -14.56 13.45
N MET A 17 22.94 -15.50 12.77
CA MET A 17 22.32 -16.47 11.89
C MET A 17 21.75 -17.61 12.71
N THR A 18 20.46 -17.70 12.85
CA THR A 18 19.71 -18.89 13.26
C THR A 18 18.30 -18.75 12.71
N GLY A 19 17.68 -19.68 12.06
CA GLY A 19 17.85 -21.08 11.78
C GLY A 19 16.70 -21.48 10.90
N CYS A 20 16.97 -22.36 9.95
CA CYS A 20 15.97 -23.07 9.13
C CYS A 20 15.00 -23.82 10.03
N ILE A 21 13.70 -23.62 9.82
CA ILE A 21 12.69 -24.62 10.17
C ILE A 21 11.93 -24.94 8.90
N SER A 22 12.36 -26.04 8.29
CA SER A 22 11.58 -26.81 7.34
C SER A 22 10.56 -27.61 8.13
N GLU A 23 9.28 -27.32 7.96
CA GLU A 23 8.24 -28.30 8.28
C GLU A 23 7.41 -28.55 7.05
N SER A 24 7.81 -29.65 6.42
CA SER A 24 7.01 -30.40 5.49
C SER A 24 5.84 -31.05 6.24
N ILE A 25 4.61 -30.72 5.87
CA ILE A 25 3.45 -31.53 6.22
C ILE A 25 2.82 -32.02 4.93
N THR A 26 3.05 -33.30 4.71
CA THR A 26 2.43 -34.15 3.70
C THR A 26 0.95 -34.41 4.03
N SER A 27 0.15 -34.40 2.98
CA SER A 27 -0.98 -35.29 2.64
C SER A 27 -2.13 -35.50 3.62
N SER A 28 -3.31 -35.28 3.14
CA SER A 28 -4.39 -36.30 2.94
C SER A 28 -5.60 -35.62 2.30
N ALA A 29 -5.88 -35.96 1.08
CA ALA A 29 -6.87 -36.94 0.64
C ALA A 29 -8.35 -36.49 0.75
N ALA A 30 -8.91 -36.30 -0.44
CA ALA A 30 -10.20 -36.73 -0.95
C ALA A 30 -11.46 -36.54 -0.08
N SER A 31 -12.35 -35.69 -0.59
CA SER A 31 -13.78 -36.06 -0.62
C SER A 31 -14.48 -35.35 -1.79
N SER A 32 -14.89 -36.17 -2.70
CA SER A 32 -15.84 -35.90 -3.75
C SER A 32 -17.19 -35.50 -3.17
N GLY A 33 -17.76 -34.42 -3.70
CA GLY A 33 -19.13 -34.00 -3.44
C GLY A 33 -19.66 -33.24 -4.63
N SER A 34 -20.12 -34.00 -5.64
CA SER A 34 -20.98 -33.48 -6.71
C SER A 34 -22.33 -33.08 -6.14
N LEU A 35 -22.91 -31.96 -6.60
CA LEU A 35 -24.32 -31.68 -6.88
C LEU A 35 -24.37 -30.27 -7.47
N ALA A 36 -24.51 -30.14 -8.75
CA ALA A 36 -25.74 -30.06 -9.54
C ALA A 36 -26.48 -28.73 -9.41
N SER A 37 -26.44 -27.99 -10.53
CA SER A 37 -27.50 -27.20 -11.16
C SER A 37 -28.20 -26.11 -10.35
N SER A 38 -28.01 -24.86 -10.79
CA SER A 38 -29.13 -24.07 -11.33
C SER A 38 -28.60 -22.83 -12.04
N SER A 39 -28.85 -22.83 -13.33
CA SER A 39 -28.80 -21.69 -14.22
C SER A 39 -29.89 -20.69 -13.81
N GLU A 40 -29.50 -19.43 -13.63
CA GLU A 40 -30.38 -18.32 -13.95
C GLU A 40 -29.59 -17.14 -14.48
N SER A 41 -29.81 -16.95 -15.75
CA SER A 41 -29.43 -15.78 -16.53
C SER A 41 -30.16 -14.55 -15.99
N SER A 42 -29.41 -13.53 -15.63
CA SER A 42 -29.95 -12.17 -15.59
C SER A 42 -28.94 -11.23 -16.16
N SER A 43 -29.09 -11.01 -17.44
CA SER A 43 -28.56 -9.88 -18.17
C SER A 43 -29.10 -8.57 -17.59
N SER A 44 -28.23 -7.67 -17.18
CA SER A 44 -28.60 -6.30 -16.95
C SER A 44 -27.56 -5.35 -17.53
N PRO A 45 -28.01 -4.28 -18.21
CA PRO A 45 -27.19 -3.52 -19.14
C PRO A 45 -26.31 -2.52 -18.42
N SER A 46 -25.09 -2.42 -18.92
CA SER A 46 -24.19 -1.29 -18.71
C SER A 46 -24.91 0.04 -18.94
N LYS A 47 -25.06 0.83 -17.90
CA LYS A 47 -25.24 2.27 -18.02
C LYS A 47 -24.04 2.95 -17.39
N SER A 48 -23.10 3.28 -18.28
CA SER A 48 -22.14 4.34 -18.08
C SER A 48 -22.91 5.62 -17.75
N SER A 49 -22.79 6.08 -16.54
CA SER A 49 -23.18 7.42 -16.13
C SER A 49 -22.07 7.97 -15.25
N GLY A 50 -21.24 8.80 -15.87
CA GLY A 50 -20.36 9.69 -15.15
C GLY A 50 -21.18 10.55 -14.18
N LYS A 51 -21.10 10.24 -12.92
CA LYS A 51 -21.47 11.14 -11.83
C LYS A 51 -20.20 11.38 -11.03
N LYS A 52 -19.69 12.61 -11.12
CA LYS A 52 -18.89 13.18 -10.04
C LYS A 52 -19.70 12.97 -8.78
N LYS A 53 -19.29 12.03 -7.97
CA LYS A 53 -19.80 11.88 -6.61
C LYS A 53 -18.80 12.59 -5.70
N ASP A 54 -19.17 13.80 -5.32
CA ASP A 54 -18.79 14.34 -4.02
C ASP A 54 -19.45 13.45 -2.94
N ALA A 55 -18.91 12.30 -2.73
CA ALA A 55 -19.28 11.43 -1.63
C ALA A 55 -18.06 11.33 -0.73
N LYS A 56 -18.06 12.08 0.35
CA LYS A 56 -17.34 11.70 1.57
C LYS A 56 -17.94 10.35 2.00
N GLU A 57 -17.52 9.30 1.33
CA GLU A 57 -17.86 7.93 1.72
C GLU A 57 -17.22 7.74 3.09
N LYS A 58 -18.08 7.63 4.10
CA LYS A 58 -17.64 7.39 5.47
C LYS A 58 -16.86 6.07 5.47
N LEU A 59 -15.54 6.17 5.56
CA LEU A 59 -14.64 5.02 5.56
C LEU A 59 -15.11 4.02 6.61
N THR A 60 -15.27 2.76 6.22
CA THR A 60 -15.51 1.68 7.17
C THR A 60 -14.31 1.53 8.10
N PRO A 61 -14.46 0.97 9.30
CA PRO A 61 -13.35 0.75 10.22
C PRO A 61 -12.18 0.00 9.57
N GLU A 62 -12.47 -1.00 8.73
CA GLU A 62 -11.47 -1.79 8.01
C GLU A 62 -10.69 -0.94 7.00
N LYS A 63 -11.39 -0.13 6.20
CA LYS A 63 -10.73 0.81 5.27
C LYS A 63 -9.91 1.86 5.99
N LYS A 64 -10.29 2.24 7.20
CA LYS A 64 -9.53 3.18 8.00
C LYS A 64 -8.23 2.55 8.52
N THR A 65 -8.27 1.30 8.97
CA THR A 65 -7.06 0.55 9.35
C THR A 65 -6.12 0.43 8.17
N TYR A 66 -6.62 -0.02 7.03
CA TYR A 66 -5.86 -0.11 5.79
C TYR A 66 -5.20 1.23 5.39
N LEU A 67 -5.96 2.33 5.45
CA LEU A 67 -5.43 3.66 5.17
C LEU A 67 -4.25 4.02 6.11
N ASP A 68 -4.37 3.69 7.39
CA ASP A 68 -3.32 3.95 8.38
C ASP A 68 -2.08 3.08 8.13
N ASP A 69 -2.25 1.83 7.71
CA ASP A 69 -1.16 0.93 7.38
C ASP A 69 -0.42 1.36 6.11
N VAL A 70 -1.16 1.78 5.07
CA VAL A 70 -0.58 2.41 3.89
C VAL A 70 0.19 3.68 4.26
N ALA A 71 -0.35 4.49 5.18
CA ALA A 71 0.34 5.70 5.63
C ALA A 71 1.65 5.38 6.37
N ASN A 72 1.68 4.32 7.16
CA ASN A 72 2.89 3.88 7.86
C ASN A 72 3.95 3.36 6.88
N VAL A 73 3.54 2.54 5.90
CA VAL A 73 4.43 2.07 4.82
C VAL A 73 5.01 3.26 4.06
N THR A 74 4.17 4.21 3.63
CA THR A 74 4.63 5.39 2.90
C THR A 74 5.62 6.22 3.70
N ASN A 75 5.32 6.48 4.98
CA ASN A 75 6.22 7.23 5.86
C ASN A 75 7.57 6.52 6.01
N SER A 76 7.59 5.19 6.12
CA SER A 76 8.82 4.41 6.32
C SER A 76 9.75 4.41 5.11
N VAL A 77 9.19 4.51 3.90
CA VAL A 77 9.99 4.52 2.66
C VAL A 77 10.38 5.91 2.20
N THR A 78 9.74 6.95 2.73
CA THR A 78 10.06 8.34 2.39
C THR A 78 11.48 8.67 2.83
N GLY A 79 12.28 9.20 1.90
CA GLY A 79 13.70 9.50 2.13
C GLY A 79 14.63 8.30 1.94
N SER A 80 14.12 7.12 1.62
CA SER A 80 14.92 5.97 1.20
C SER A 80 15.06 5.91 -0.33
N SER A 81 16.06 5.17 -0.81
CA SER A 81 16.27 4.95 -2.25
C SER A 81 15.40 3.82 -2.80
N ILE A 82 14.14 3.76 -2.40
CA ILE A 82 13.20 2.72 -2.86
C ILE A 82 12.77 3.00 -4.30
N THR A 83 12.60 1.94 -5.10
CA THR A 83 12.04 2.05 -6.45
C THR A 83 10.51 2.08 -6.42
N SER A 84 9.88 2.59 -7.50
CA SER A 84 8.43 2.54 -7.64
C SER A 84 7.89 1.11 -7.55
N SER A 85 8.58 0.15 -8.15
CA SER A 85 8.20 -1.27 -8.13
C SER A 85 8.22 -1.84 -6.71
N ASP A 86 9.26 -1.55 -5.93
CA ASP A 86 9.35 -2.05 -4.56
C ASP A 86 8.27 -1.43 -3.66
N PHE A 87 7.98 -0.15 -3.88
CA PHE A 87 6.90 0.52 -3.17
C PHE A 87 5.53 -0.09 -3.51
N MET A 88 5.24 -0.34 -4.80
CA MET A 88 4.00 -1.01 -5.21
C MET A 88 3.89 -2.43 -4.64
N ASN A 89 5.01 -3.17 -4.57
CA ASN A 89 5.04 -4.48 -3.94
C ASN A 89 4.70 -4.39 -2.43
N ALA A 90 5.21 -3.37 -1.74
CA ALA A 90 4.88 -3.13 -0.33
C ALA A 90 3.39 -2.82 -0.16
N LEU A 91 2.82 -1.95 -0.99
CA LEU A 91 1.38 -1.65 -0.98
C LEU A 91 0.51 -2.89 -1.26
N SER A 92 0.93 -3.72 -2.22
CA SER A 92 0.23 -4.97 -2.55
C SER A 92 0.19 -5.94 -1.37
N ARG A 93 1.28 -6.04 -0.60
CA ARG A 93 1.31 -6.87 0.62
C ARG A 93 0.35 -6.33 1.68
N THR A 94 0.44 -5.04 1.99
CA THR A 94 -0.47 -4.38 2.93
C THR A 94 -1.94 -4.58 2.53
N ALA A 95 -2.26 -4.39 1.25
CA ALA A 95 -3.59 -4.63 0.73
C ALA A 95 -4.06 -6.09 0.90
N SER A 96 -3.16 -7.06 0.69
CA SER A 96 -3.46 -8.48 0.87
C SER A 96 -3.73 -8.82 2.34
N GLU A 97 -2.99 -8.24 3.27
CA GLU A 97 -3.18 -8.41 4.72
C GLU A 97 -4.54 -7.86 5.15
N ASP A 98 -4.95 -6.73 4.60
CA ASP A 98 -6.23 -6.07 4.87
C ASP A 98 -7.38 -6.55 3.96
N ARG A 99 -7.14 -7.57 3.13
CA ARG A 99 -8.12 -8.17 2.20
C ARG A 99 -8.66 -7.19 1.16
N ILE A 100 -7.87 -6.24 0.74
CA ILE A 100 -8.17 -5.29 -0.33
C ILE A 100 -7.71 -5.88 -1.66
N ASN A 101 -8.64 -6.33 -2.49
CA ASN A 101 -8.31 -7.05 -3.73
C ASN A 101 -7.87 -6.14 -4.88
N ASN A 102 -8.28 -4.88 -4.89
CA ASN A 102 -8.00 -3.95 -6.00
C ASN A 102 -7.46 -2.61 -5.45
N TRP A 103 -6.33 -2.69 -4.79
CA TRP A 103 -5.71 -1.57 -4.11
C TRP A 103 -5.32 -0.42 -5.05
N GLU A 104 -4.98 -0.72 -6.33
CA GLU A 104 -4.61 0.30 -7.33
C GLU A 104 -5.77 1.23 -7.70
N SER A 105 -7.01 0.84 -7.47
CA SER A 105 -8.20 1.66 -7.70
C SER A 105 -8.97 2.00 -6.42
N GLU A 106 -8.46 1.59 -5.26
CA GLU A 106 -9.08 1.87 -3.97
C GLU A 106 -8.69 3.29 -3.49
N PRO A 107 -9.64 4.21 -3.31
CA PRO A 107 -9.34 5.57 -2.88
C PRO A 107 -8.56 5.66 -1.56
N SER A 108 -8.84 4.77 -0.61
CA SER A 108 -8.14 4.73 0.68
C SER A 108 -6.64 4.44 0.55
N THR A 109 -6.19 3.76 -0.51
CA THR A 109 -4.76 3.60 -0.81
C THR A 109 -4.08 4.95 -1.03
N PHE A 110 -4.65 5.76 -1.92
CA PHE A 110 -4.07 7.06 -2.25
C PHE A 110 -4.17 8.05 -1.10
N MET A 111 -5.28 8.02 -0.38
CA MET A 111 -5.44 8.83 0.85
C MET A 111 -4.41 8.42 1.91
N GLY A 112 -4.17 7.12 2.09
CA GLY A 112 -3.12 6.60 2.98
C GLY A 112 -1.74 7.07 2.58
N ILE A 113 -1.41 7.06 1.29
CA ILE A 113 -0.14 7.60 0.77
C ILE A 113 -0.02 9.09 1.13
N GLY A 114 -1.05 9.89 0.86
CA GLY A 114 -1.05 11.31 1.20
C GLY A 114 -0.82 11.57 2.69
N LYS A 115 -1.50 10.83 3.55
CA LYS A 115 -1.32 10.89 5.01
C LYS A 115 0.09 10.47 5.44
N GLY A 116 0.67 9.46 4.79
CA GLY A 116 2.05 9.02 5.04
C GLY A 116 3.08 10.09 4.66
N LEU A 117 2.91 10.74 3.51
CA LEU A 117 3.77 11.85 3.09
C LEU A 117 3.69 13.04 4.06
N LYS A 118 2.49 13.36 4.56
CA LYS A 118 2.31 14.36 5.61
C LYS A 118 3.08 14.01 6.89
N LYS A 119 2.99 12.75 7.34
CA LYS A 119 3.77 12.25 8.50
C LYS A 119 5.28 12.38 8.26
N ALA A 120 5.72 12.16 7.03
CA ALA A 120 7.13 12.32 6.62
C ALA A 120 7.54 13.78 6.39
N SER A 121 6.66 14.75 6.66
CA SER A 121 6.91 16.19 6.47
C SER A 121 7.20 16.58 5.01
N ILE A 122 6.67 15.85 4.05
CA ILE A 122 6.74 16.20 2.63
C ILE A 122 5.63 17.21 2.32
N PRO A 123 5.92 18.39 1.75
CA PRO A 123 4.88 19.34 1.36
C PRO A 123 3.94 18.78 0.29
N SER A 124 2.65 19.16 0.34
CA SER A 124 1.63 18.69 -0.60
C SER A 124 1.94 18.98 -2.07
N GLU A 125 2.68 20.06 -2.33
CA GLU A 125 3.11 20.47 -3.67
C GLU A 125 4.16 19.51 -4.25
N LYS A 126 4.91 18.81 -3.37
CA LYS A 126 5.98 17.87 -3.75
C LYS A 126 5.52 16.43 -3.86
N ILE A 127 4.23 16.15 -3.75
CA ILE A 127 3.69 14.78 -3.88
C ILE A 127 4.07 14.19 -5.24
N GLY A 128 3.88 14.94 -6.33
CA GLY A 128 4.19 14.49 -7.68
C GLY A 128 5.68 14.36 -8.01
N GLU A 129 6.54 14.92 -7.17
CA GLU A 129 8.00 14.88 -7.35
C GLU A 129 8.66 13.66 -6.70
N GLN A 130 7.87 12.85 -5.96
CA GLN A 130 8.42 11.67 -5.29
C GLN A 130 8.72 10.56 -6.29
N PRO A 131 10.00 10.13 -6.45
CA PRO A 131 10.39 9.16 -7.49
C PRO A 131 9.65 7.83 -7.36
N PHE A 132 9.41 7.37 -6.14
CA PHE A 132 8.73 6.10 -5.88
C PHE A 132 7.22 6.11 -6.21
N LEU A 133 6.62 7.30 -6.44
CA LEU A 133 5.21 7.45 -6.84
C LEU A 133 5.03 7.59 -8.35
N SER A 134 6.09 7.75 -9.13
CA SER A 134 6.02 8.10 -10.56
C SER A 134 5.16 7.12 -11.37
N GLU A 135 5.34 5.82 -11.16
CA GLU A 135 4.60 4.79 -11.88
C GLU A 135 3.12 4.73 -11.44
N LEU A 136 2.86 4.86 -10.14
CA LEU A 136 1.51 4.86 -9.60
C LEU A 136 0.69 6.06 -10.10
N ILE A 137 1.29 7.23 -10.14
CA ILE A 137 0.67 8.46 -10.67
C ILE A 137 0.42 8.32 -12.18
N ALA A 138 1.35 7.71 -12.93
CA ALA A 138 1.18 7.49 -14.35
C ALA A 138 0.00 6.57 -14.69
N ARG A 139 -0.29 5.59 -13.82
CA ARG A 139 -1.39 4.63 -13.99
C ARG A 139 -2.76 5.19 -13.58
N ASN A 140 -2.81 6.13 -12.66
CA ASN A 140 -4.06 6.67 -12.13
C ASN A 140 -4.07 8.20 -12.17
N LYS A 141 -4.97 8.76 -12.99
CA LYS A 141 -5.07 10.21 -13.21
C LYS A 141 -5.54 10.97 -11.97
N ASP A 142 -6.33 10.34 -11.11
CA ASP A 142 -6.90 10.95 -9.92
C ASP A 142 -6.01 10.75 -8.68
N ALA A 143 -4.88 10.03 -8.83
CA ALA A 143 -3.98 9.69 -7.73
C ALA A 143 -3.54 10.89 -6.91
N ILE A 144 -3.09 11.95 -7.56
CA ILE A 144 -2.58 13.16 -6.89
C ILE A 144 -3.69 13.84 -6.07
N ASP A 145 -4.89 13.93 -6.62
CA ASP A 145 -6.02 14.59 -5.93
C ASP A 145 -6.46 13.79 -4.71
N LEU A 146 -6.53 12.47 -4.82
CA LEU A 146 -6.81 11.58 -3.69
C LEU A 146 -5.71 11.63 -2.61
N MET A 147 -4.43 11.68 -3.01
CA MET A 147 -3.32 11.86 -2.07
C MET A 147 -3.42 13.20 -1.33
N LYS A 148 -3.81 14.28 -2.02
CA LYS A 148 -4.05 15.59 -1.39
C LYS A 148 -5.23 15.58 -0.42
N GLU A 149 -6.25 14.75 -0.66
CA GLU A 149 -7.34 14.56 0.31
C GLU A 149 -6.84 13.89 1.59
N GLY A 150 -6.09 12.80 1.47
CA GLY A 150 -5.48 12.13 2.62
C GLY A 150 -4.48 13.02 3.39
N PHE A 151 -3.86 13.96 2.70
CA PHE A 151 -2.96 14.93 3.32
C PHE A 151 -3.69 15.92 4.26
N LYS A 152 -5.01 16.11 4.09
CA LYS A 152 -5.83 16.98 4.94
C LYS A 152 -6.30 16.28 6.23
N GLU A 153 -6.26 14.95 6.25
CA GLU A 153 -6.60 14.15 7.43
C GLU A 153 -5.41 14.04 8.41
#